data_7c279186b4e9c7937685afa6a527d583
#
_entry.id   7c279186b4e9c7937685afa6a527d583
#
_cell.length_a   1.000
_cell.length_b   1.000
_cell.length_c   1.000
_cell.angle_alpha   90.00
_cell.angle_beta   90.00
_cell.angle_gamma   90.00
#
_symmetry.space_group_name_H-M   'P 1'
#
loop_
_entity.id
_entity.type
_entity.pdbx_description
1 polymer ?
#
loop_
_entity_poly.entity_id
_entity_poly.type
_entity_poly.pdbx_seq_one_letter_code
_entity_poly.pdbx_strand_id
1 'polypeptide(L)'
;MAKTKITSGGLASDAVTSDAIESPIPNAKLTGSGAITINGSSVALGGTISDVGAETYPTVTGVTPGVIPNTQTTVTVTGTNFVSVPIVEAINTSGAITSADSVTYTSATAVDAAFTLAVDGTYYIRVTNVTTGLSGRSGSAILNVSDEPAWVTAAGSLGTFSGTEAIATQTLTCTDAISFTVSPSPIVAGITFTTGVGSCTITGTQTAHTSAATDSFTVTATDAEGQTSSRALSITWSFTIGGGVQLN
;
A
#
# COMPACT_ATOMS: atom_id res chain seq x y z
N MET A 1 31.09 -63.62 -26.61
CA MET A 1 31.78 -63.68 -25.31
C MET A 1 30.74 -64.08 -24.21
N ALA A 2 31.07 -65.11 -23.44
CA ALA A 2 30.18 -65.53 -22.33
C ALA A 2 30.20 -64.49 -21.22
N LYS A 3 29.02 -63.99 -20.84
CA LYS A 3 28.89 -63.06 -19.70
C LYS A 3 29.07 -63.90 -18.44
N THR A 4 30.11 -63.59 -17.66
CA THR A 4 30.35 -64.24 -16.36
C THR A 4 29.29 -63.65 -15.39
N LYS A 5 28.42 -64.49 -14.83
CA LYS A 5 27.47 -64.13 -13.81
C LYS A 5 28.22 -64.04 -12.48
N ILE A 6 28.32 -62.89 -11.92
CA ILE A 6 28.85 -62.68 -10.55
C ILE A 6 27.71 -62.98 -9.57
N THR A 7 27.92 -63.99 -8.75
CA THR A 7 26.96 -64.38 -7.67
C THR A 7 27.22 -63.57 -6.41
N SER A 8 26.27 -63.55 -5.50
CA SER A 8 26.14 -62.67 -4.31
C SER A 8 27.24 -62.82 -3.23
N GLY A 9 28.41 -63.17 -3.56
CA GLY A 9 29.56 -63.24 -2.63
C GLY A 9 30.86 -62.79 -3.30
N GLY A 10 30.80 -62.30 -4.53
CA GLY A 10 31.98 -62.07 -5.38
C GLY A 10 32.43 -60.63 -5.57
N LEU A 11 31.74 -59.67 -4.99
CA LEU A 11 32.12 -58.24 -5.06
C LEU A 11 32.39 -57.71 -3.64
N ALA A 12 33.59 -57.18 -3.43
CA ALA A 12 33.87 -56.37 -2.26
C ALA A 12 33.00 -55.10 -2.25
N SER A 13 32.72 -54.52 -1.06
CA SER A 13 32.11 -53.20 -0.98
C SER A 13 32.95 -52.21 -1.82
N ASP A 14 32.32 -51.39 -2.62
CA ASP A 14 32.93 -50.42 -3.54
C ASP A 14 33.58 -50.99 -4.80
N ALA A 15 33.37 -52.28 -5.16
CA ALA A 15 33.91 -52.89 -6.33
C ALA A 15 33.25 -52.44 -7.66
N VAL A 16 32.11 -51.71 -7.59
CA VAL A 16 31.45 -51.13 -8.77
C VAL A 16 31.40 -49.61 -8.56
N THR A 17 32.30 -48.91 -9.24
CA THR A 17 32.29 -47.41 -9.27
C THR A 17 31.35 -46.90 -10.37
N SER A 18 31.03 -45.64 -10.34
CA SER A 18 30.19 -44.97 -11.37
C SER A 18 30.72 -45.17 -12.78
N ASP A 19 32.05 -45.25 -12.94
CA ASP A 19 32.73 -45.43 -14.23
C ASP A 19 32.63 -46.87 -14.76
N ALA A 20 32.24 -47.84 -13.93
CA ALA A 20 32.04 -49.23 -14.33
C ALA A 20 30.62 -49.52 -14.88
N ILE A 21 29.75 -48.49 -14.88
CA ILE A 21 28.35 -48.60 -15.36
C ILE A 21 28.23 -47.85 -16.69
N GLU A 22 28.42 -48.52 -17.80
CA GLU A 22 28.34 -47.93 -19.14
C GLU A 22 26.89 -47.67 -19.63
N SER A 23 25.88 -48.07 -18.86
CA SER A 23 24.47 -47.93 -19.25
C SER A 23 23.58 -47.80 -18.01
N PRO A 24 22.47 -47.07 -18.08
CA PRO A 24 21.55 -46.97 -16.97
C PRO A 24 21.11 -48.34 -16.47
N ILE A 25 21.22 -48.58 -15.17
CA ILE A 25 20.69 -49.81 -14.56
C ILE A 25 19.16 -49.70 -14.57
N PRO A 26 18.42 -50.59 -15.29
CA PRO A 26 16.96 -50.54 -15.27
C PRO A 26 16.45 -50.71 -13.83
N ASN A 27 15.45 -49.92 -13.48
CA ASN A 27 14.88 -49.89 -12.12
C ASN A 27 14.46 -51.29 -11.62
N ALA A 28 14.00 -52.15 -12.52
CA ALA A 28 13.64 -53.56 -12.23
C ALA A 28 14.82 -54.44 -11.78
N LYS A 29 16.07 -53.97 -11.91
CA LYS A 29 17.28 -54.69 -11.46
C LYS A 29 17.87 -54.17 -10.16
N LEU A 30 17.35 -53.07 -9.66
CA LEU A 30 17.72 -52.52 -8.35
C LEU A 30 16.83 -53.16 -7.30
N THR A 31 17.20 -54.38 -6.86
CA THR A 31 16.48 -55.10 -5.78
C THR A 31 17.29 -54.97 -4.49
N GLY A 32 16.69 -54.36 -3.50
CA GLY A 32 17.30 -54.19 -2.18
C GLY A 32 16.43 -53.34 -1.26
N SER A 33 16.75 -53.35 0.00
CA SER A 33 16.10 -52.51 1.03
C SER A 33 16.78 -51.13 1.15
N GLY A 34 17.57 -50.73 0.15
CA GLY A 34 18.22 -49.42 0.14
C GLY A 34 17.23 -48.29 -0.10
N ALA A 35 17.61 -47.13 0.35
CA ALA A 35 16.88 -45.90 0.10
C ALA A 35 17.80 -44.82 -0.48
N ILE A 36 17.25 -43.96 -1.32
CA ILE A 36 17.93 -42.76 -1.81
C ILE A 36 17.37 -41.58 -1.01
N THR A 37 18.22 -40.75 -0.44
CA THR A 37 17.81 -39.53 0.25
C THR A 37 18.09 -38.35 -0.67
N ILE A 38 17.01 -37.57 -0.97
CA ILE A 38 17.10 -36.35 -1.77
C ILE A 38 16.46 -35.24 -0.91
N ASN A 39 17.22 -34.18 -0.64
CA ASN A 39 16.78 -33.07 0.22
C ASN A 39 16.18 -33.51 1.57
N GLY A 40 16.75 -34.52 2.19
CA GLY A 40 16.28 -35.04 3.49
C GLY A 40 15.11 -36.02 3.41
N SER A 41 14.48 -36.19 2.27
CA SER A 41 13.41 -37.17 2.03
C SER A 41 14.00 -38.49 1.55
N SER A 42 13.75 -39.60 2.27
CA SER A 42 14.24 -40.91 1.93
C SER A 42 13.19 -41.70 1.15
N VAL A 43 13.57 -42.26 0.01
CA VAL A 43 12.69 -43.07 -0.85
C VAL A 43 13.31 -44.43 -1.06
N ALA A 44 12.53 -45.49 -0.85
CA ALA A 44 12.95 -46.84 -1.17
C ALA A 44 13.23 -46.99 -2.65
N LEU A 45 14.20 -47.85 -2.99
CA LEU A 45 14.49 -48.17 -4.40
C LEU A 45 13.23 -48.69 -5.11
N GLY A 46 12.87 -48.05 -6.24
CA GLY A 46 11.63 -48.33 -6.97
C GLY A 46 10.41 -47.53 -6.53
N GLY A 47 10.50 -46.74 -5.46
CA GLY A 47 9.48 -45.79 -5.04
C GLY A 47 9.49 -44.51 -5.88
N THR A 48 8.39 -43.80 -5.86
CA THR A 48 8.25 -42.47 -6.51
C THR A 48 8.45 -41.40 -5.45
N ILE A 49 9.35 -40.45 -5.72
CA ILE A 49 9.37 -39.21 -4.95
C ILE A 49 8.34 -38.29 -5.57
N SER A 50 7.18 -38.18 -4.95
CA SER A 50 6.12 -37.26 -5.38
C SER A 50 6.36 -35.81 -4.91
N ASP A 51 7.27 -35.66 -3.96
CA ASP A 51 7.50 -34.35 -3.36
C ASP A 51 8.99 -34.19 -3.01
N VAL A 52 9.79 -33.84 -3.99
CA VAL A 52 11.20 -33.44 -3.78
C VAL A 52 11.15 -32.00 -3.26
N GLY A 53 10.66 -31.84 -2.00
CA GLY A 53 10.52 -30.55 -1.36
C GLY A 53 9.99 -29.52 -2.35
N ALA A 54 8.68 -29.54 -2.63
CA ALA A 54 8.08 -28.43 -3.38
C ALA A 54 8.40 -27.17 -2.59
N GLU A 55 9.37 -26.41 -3.11
CA GLU A 55 9.75 -25.15 -2.48
C GLU A 55 8.53 -24.26 -2.45
N THR A 56 8.00 -24.05 -1.26
CA THR A 56 6.76 -23.31 -1.11
C THR A 56 7.08 -21.82 -1.08
N TYR A 57 6.89 -21.17 -2.21
CA TYR A 57 7.10 -19.74 -2.34
C TYR A 57 6.09 -18.97 -1.45
N PRO A 58 6.52 -17.91 -0.78
CA PRO A 58 5.57 -17.00 -0.17
C PRO A 58 4.73 -16.34 -1.26
N THR A 59 3.45 -16.10 -0.99
CA THR A 59 2.58 -15.29 -1.84
C THR A 59 2.18 -14.04 -1.10
N VAL A 60 1.95 -12.95 -1.81
CA VAL A 60 1.42 -11.69 -1.26
C VAL A 60 0.10 -11.39 -1.94
N THR A 61 -0.97 -11.30 -1.14
CA THR A 61 -2.34 -11.12 -1.64
C THR A 61 -2.94 -9.77 -1.27
N GLY A 62 -2.43 -9.10 -0.21
CA GLY A 62 -2.97 -7.83 0.24
C GLY A 62 -2.07 -7.09 1.20
N VAL A 63 -2.43 -5.83 1.45
CA VAL A 63 -1.81 -4.96 2.45
C VAL A 63 -2.89 -4.08 3.11
N THR A 64 -2.78 -3.83 4.41
CA THR A 64 -3.73 -2.97 5.15
C THR A 64 -2.96 -2.14 6.19
N PRO A 65 -3.11 -0.79 6.20
CA PRO A 65 -3.84 0.01 5.23
C PRO A 65 -3.22 -0.05 3.83
N GLY A 66 -4.04 0.16 2.79
CA GLY A 66 -3.61 0.19 1.38
C GLY A 66 -3.07 1.55 0.93
N VAL A 67 -3.30 2.61 1.72
CA VAL A 67 -2.77 3.97 1.53
C VAL A 67 -2.06 4.37 2.80
N ILE A 68 -0.86 4.89 2.68
CA ILE A 68 -0.05 5.39 3.81
C ILE A 68 0.60 6.73 3.45
N PRO A 69 0.85 7.60 4.44
CA PRO A 69 1.61 8.84 4.24
C PRO A 69 3.11 8.55 4.05
N ASN A 70 3.88 9.58 3.71
CA ASN A 70 5.34 9.51 3.56
C ASN A 70 6.10 9.34 4.88
N THR A 71 5.39 9.36 6.01
CA THR A 71 5.94 9.10 7.33
C THR A 71 5.91 7.61 7.67
N GLN A 72 6.73 7.19 8.64
CA GLN A 72 6.79 5.79 9.04
C GLN A 72 5.39 5.25 9.43
N THR A 73 4.96 4.26 8.70
CA THR A 73 3.65 3.62 8.92
C THR A 73 3.78 2.11 8.89
N THR A 74 3.12 1.43 9.84
CA THR A 74 3.05 -0.03 9.87
C THR A 74 1.87 -0.50 9.04
N VAL A 75 2.12 -1.46 8.15
CA VAL A 75 1.11 -2.13 7.35
C VAL A 75 1.12 -3.63 7.66
N THR A 76 -0.05 -4.25 7.66
CA THR A 76 -0.18 -5.71 7.72
C THR A 76 -0.18 -6.25 6.29
N VAL A 77 0.82 -7.04 5.96
CA VAL A 77 0.92 -7.76 4.68
C VAL A 77 0.29 -9.13 4.84
N THR A 78 -0.66 -9.46 3.97
CA THR A 78 -1.35 -10.75 3.96
C THR A 78 -0.93 -11.60 2.76
N GLY A 79 -0.91 -12.93 2.97
CA GLY A 79 -0.47 -13.86 1.94
C GLY A 79 -0.46 -15.31 2.42
N THR A 80 0.49 -16.10 1.94
CA THR A 80 0.68 -17.49 2.37
C THR A 80 2.16 -17.84 2.45
N ASN A 81 2.48 -18.88 3.22
CA ASN A 81 3.80 -19.49 3.34
C ASN A 81 4.89 -18.53 3.88
N PHE A 82 4.51 -17.56 4.69
CA PHE A 82 5.48 -16.71 5.39
C PHE A 82 6.18 -17.53 6.49
N VAL A 83 7.49 -17.34 6.61
CA VAL A 83 8.32 -17.98 7.63
C VAL A 83 8.95 -16.89 8.51
N SER A 84 9.06 -17.15 9.80
CA SER A 84 9.59 -16.19 10.79
C SER A 84 11.11 -15.98 10.63
N VAL A 85 11.64 -14.77 10.62
CA VAL A 85 11.07 -13.45 10.29
C VAL A 85 11.43 -13.18 8.84
N PRO A 86 10.50 -12.92 7.94
CA PRO A 86 10.84 -12.68 6.53
C PRO A 86 11.42 -11.28 6.32
N ILE A 87 12.10 -11.09 5.19
CA ILE A 87 12.38 -9.75 4.66
C ILE A 87 11.12 -9.28 3.93
N VAL A 88 10.70 -8.04 4.19
CA VAL A 88 9.59 -7.40 3.49
C VAL A 88 10.08 -6.13 2.81
N GLU A 89 9.73 -5.94 1.55
CA GLU A 89 10.21 -4.86 0.71
C GLU A 89 9.08 -4.25 -0.11
N ALA A 90 9.12 -2.93 -0.24
CA ALA A 90 8.27 -2.17 -1.14
C ALA A 90 9.06 -1.86 -2.43
N ILE A 91 8.44 -2.09 -3.59
CA ILE A 91 9.05 -1.89 -4.91
C ILE A 91 8.16 -0.93 -5.69
N ASN A 92 8.65 0.26 -5.99
CA ASN A 92 7.89 1.23 -6.77
C ASN A 92 7.78 0.82 -8.24
N THR A 93 6.98 1.52 -9.02
CA THR A 93 6.74 1.23 -10.44
C THR A 93 7.98 1.46 -11.32
N SER A 94 8.98 2.21 -10.87
CA SER A 94 10.27 2.37 -11.55
C SER A 94 11.29 1.26 -11.20
N GLY A 95 10.94 0.36 -10.26
CA GLY A 95 11.77 -0.77 -9.83
C GLY A 95 12.70 -0.46 -8.66
N ALA A 96 12.64 0.74 -8.05
CA ALA A 96 13.38 1.02 -6.84
C ALA A 96 12.81 0.24 -5.64
N ILE A 97 13.71 -0.32 -4.83
CA ILE A 97 13.39 -1.21 -3.72
C ILE A 97 13.71 -0.50 -2.41
N THR A 98 12.74 -0.50 -1.49
CA THR A 98 12.90 -0.03 -0.12
C THR A 98 12.55 -1.16 0.84
N SER A 99 13.49 -1.56 1.68
CA SER A 99 13.23 -2.56 2.72
C SER A 99 12.38 -1.95 3.84
N ALA A 100 11.54 -2.77 4.48
CA ALA A 100 10.84 -2.37 5.68
C ALA A 100 11.83 -1.98 6.79
N ASP A 101 11.52 -0.93 7.54
CA ASP A 101 12.31 -0.46 8.69
C ASP A 101 12.29 -1.50 9.82
N SER A 102 11.16 -2.20 9.97
CA SER A 102 11.00 -3.32 10.89
C SER A 102 9.94 -4.29 10.40
N VAL A 103 10.08 -5.56 10.77
CA VAL A 103 9.12 -6.63 10.44
C VAL A 103 8.79 -7.43 11.69
N THR A 104 7.51 -7.60 11.96
CA THR A 104 7.00 -8.49 13.02
C THR A 104 6.25 -9.65 12.38
N TYR A 105 6.72 -10.87 12.65
CA TYR A 105 6.04 -12.08 12.17
C TYR A 105 4.80 -12.37 13.02
N THR A 106 3.65 -12.41 12.40
CA THR A 106 2.36 -12.70 13.06
C THR A 106 1.94 -14.14 12.83
N SER A 107 2.01 -14.62 11.58
CA SER A 107 1.66 -15.99 11.21
C SER A 107 2.20 -16.35 9.82
N ALA A 108 1.99 -17.59 9.38
CA ALA A 108 2.31 -18.00 8.02
C ALA A 108 1.48 -17.28 6.92
N THR A 109 0.49 -16.46 7.33
CA THR A 109 -0.39 -15.72 6.40
C THR A 109 -0.41 -14.22 6.63
N ALA A 110 0.29 -13.73 7.67
CA ALA A 110 0.34 -12.30 7.98
C ALA A 110 1.67 -11.90 8.61
N VAL A 111 2.19 -10.75 8.21
CA VAL A 111 3.33 -10.07 8.84
C VAL A 111 3.04 -8.57 8.91
N ASP A 112 3.48 -7.92 9.98
CA ASP A 112 3.44 -6.46 10.09
C ASP A 112 4.79 -5.90 9.68
N ALA A 113 4.78 -4.94 8.76
CA ALA A 113 5.97 -4.30 8.23
C ALA A 113 5.83 -2.77 8.35
N ALA A 114 6.79 -2.13 9.00
CA ALA A 114 6.84 -0.67 9.06
C ALA A 114 7.69 -0.16 7.89
N PHE A 115 7.18 0.86 7.20
CA PHE A 115 7.85 1.51 6.08
C PHE A 115 7.92 3.02 6.27
N THR A 116 9.04 3.62 5.84
CA THR A 116 9.19 5.05 5.58
C THR A 116 9.45 5.22 4.09
N LEU A 117 8.41 5.54 3.32
CA LEU A 117 8.47 5.66 1.87
C LEU A 117 8.35 7.15 1.49
N ALA A 118 9.46 7.77 1.09
CA ALA A 118 9.55 9.22 0.85
C ALA A 118 9.05 9.65 -0.54
N VAL A 119 8.65 8.71 -1.40
CA VAL A 119 8.21 9.00 -2.77
C VAL A 119 6.78 8.55 -2.93
N ASP A 120 5.92 9.48 -3.36
CA ASP A 120 4.53 9.18 -3.68
C ASP A 120 4.41 8.22 -4.85
N GLY A 121 3.35 7.43 -4.82
CA GLY A 121 3.03 6.49 -5.87
C GLY A 121 2.69 5.10 -5.36
N THR A 122 2.53 4.18 -6.30
CA THR A 122 2.11 2.81 -6.01
C THR A 122 3.29 1.85 -5.94
N TYR A 123 3.20 0.92 -4.99
CA TYR A 123 4.25 -0.03 -4.68
C TYR A 123 3.73 -1.47 -4.72
N TYR A 124 4.54 -2.35 -5.28
CA TYR A 124 4.42 -3.78 -5.07
C TYR A 124 5.04 -4.15 -3.73
N ILE A 125 4.52 -5.16 -3.07
CA ILE A 125 5.12 -5.73 -1.85
C ILE A 125 5.74 -7.07 -2.19
N ARG A 126 6.99 -7.26 -1.77
CA ARG A 126 7.73 -8.52 -1.87
C ARG A 126 8.04 -9.05 -0.47
N VAL A 127 7.82 -10.34 -0.27
CA VAL A 127 8.19 -11.07 0.93
C VAL A 127 9.22 -12.13 0.56
N THR A 128 10.33 -12.18 1.29
CA THR A 128 11.39 -13.18 1.10
C THR A 128 11.58 -13.96 2.40
N ASN A 129 11.38 -15.25 2.36
CA ASN A 129 11.65 -16.16 3.46
C ASN A 129 13.16 -16.36 3.61
N VAL A 130 13.74 -15.87 4.71
CA VAL A 130 15.20 -15.87 4.93
C VAL A 130 15.78 -17.29 4.94
N THR A 131 15.05 -18.27 5.50
CA THR A 131 15.52 -19.65 5.63
C THR A 131 15.65 -20.39 4.31
N THR A 132 14.83 -20.06 3.31
CA THR A 132 14.83 -20.72 2.00
C THR A 132 15.37 -19.82 0.88
N GLY A 133 15.44 -18.51 1.11
CA GLY A 133 15.75 -17.52 0.08
C GLY A 133 14.64 -17.31 -0.96
N LEU A 134 13.51 -18.00 -0.79
CA LEU A 134 12.38 -17.90 -1.71
C LEU A 134 11.60 -16.62 -1.49
N SER A 135 11.23 -15.96 -2.59
CA SER A 135 10.48 -14.71 -2.53
C SER A 135 9.21 -14.75 -3.38
N GLY A 136 8.17 -14.05 -2.91
CA GLY A 136 6.95 -13.79 -3.64
C GLY A 136 6.61 -12.32 -3.61
N ARG A 137 6.11 -11.80 -4.73
CA ARG A 137 5.68 -10.40 -4.88
C ARG A 137 4.19 -10.37 -5.18
N SER A 138 3.50 -9.30 -4.76
CA SER A 138 2.13 -9.04 -5.17
C SER A 138 2.00 -8.96 -6.70
N GLY A 139 0.90 -9.47 -7.25
CA GLY A 139 0.65 -9.50 -8.69
C GLY A 139 0.42 -8.09 -9.29
N SER A 140 -0.04 -7.15 -8.46
CA SER A 140 -0.20 -5.73 -8.78
C SER A 140 0.43 -4.86 -7.70
N ALA A 141 0.59 -3.58 -7.94
CA ALA A 141 0.90 -2.61 -6.90
C ALA A 141 -0.31 -2.49 -5.97
N ILE A 142 -0.12 -2.75 -4.68
CA ILE A 142 -1.19 -2.86 -3.68
C ILE A 142 -1.05 -1.89 -2.52
N LEU A 143 0.10 -1.23 -2.39
CA LEU A 143 0.35 -0.18 -1.41
C LEU A 143 0.48 1.14 -2.16
N ASN A 144 -0.27 2.15 -1.73
CA ASN A 144 -0.18 3.51 -2.24
C ASN A 144 0.43 4.42 -1.19
N VAL A 145 1.35 5.27 -1.60
CA VAL A 145 2.00 6.27 -0.74
C VAL A 145 1.56 7.64 -1.24
N SER A 146 0.96 8.42 -0.36
CA SER A 146 0.47 9.76 -0.66
C SER A 146 0.32 10.54 0.64
N ASP A 147 0.71 11.79 0.64
CA ASP A 147 0.46 12.68 1.77
C ASP A 147 -0.99 13.18 1.75
N GLU A 148 -1.55 13.42 2.93
CA GLU A 148 -2.86 14.08 3.03
C GLU A 148 -2.81 15.48 2.41
N PRO A 149 -3.94 15.98 1.82
CA PRO A 149 -4.00 17.33 1.27
C PRO A 149 -3.58 18.39 2.30
N ALA A 150 -2.63 19.24 1.95
CA ALA A 150 -2.08 20.23 2.85
C ALA A 150 -2.61 21.64 2.54
N TRP A 151 -3.32 22.23 3.52
CA TRP A 151 -3.91 23.55 3.39
C TRP A 151 -2.85 24.66 3.43
N VAL A 152 -2.79 25.46 2.37
CA VAL A 152 -2.02 26.73 2.31
C VAL A 152 -2.84 27.86 2.94
N THR A 153 -4.17 27.88 2.68
CA THR A 153 -5.07 28.87 3.30
C THR A 153 -5.18 28.61 4.80
N ALA A 154 -4.92 29.63 5.61
CA ALA A 154 -5.05 29.56 7.07
C ALA A 154 -6.51 29.31 7.50
N ALA A 155 -6.70 28.66 8.63
CA ALA A 155 -8.02 28.52 9.26
C ALA A 155 -8.50 29.87 9.84
N GLY A 156 -9.82 30.02 9.99
CA GLY A 156 -10.43 31.16 10.65
C GLY A 156 -11.17 32.10 9.69
N SER A 157 -11.14 33.41 9.98
CA SER A 157 -11.92 34.38 9.23
C SER A 157 -11.29 34.71 7.88
N LEU A 158 -12.10 34.64 6.81
CA LEU A 158 -11.74 35.14 5.49
C LEU A 158 -11.87 36.65 5.36
N GLY A 159 -12.51 37.30 6.32
CA GLY A 159 -12.67 38.74 6.38
C GLY A 159 -14.11 39.18 6.65
N THR A 160 -14.30 40.52 6.59
CA THR A 160 -15.61 41.16 6.69
C THR A 160 -15.98 41.76 5.34
N PHE A 161 -17.15 41.41 4.83
CA PHE A 161 -17.63 41.81 3.51
C PHE A 161 -18.96 42.57 3.63
N SER A 162 -19.30 43.38 2.63
CA SER A 162 -20.60 44.02 2.53
C SER A 162 -21.69 42.95 2.40
N GLY A 163 -22.72 43.05 3.18
CA GLY A 163 -23.90 42.17 3.10
C GLY A 163 -24.81 42.45 1.91
N THR A 164 -24.58 43.53 1.16
CA THR A 164 -25.43 43.98 0.04
C THR A 164 -24.74 43.95 -1.32
N GLU A 165 -23.43 43.65 -1.34
CA GLU A 165 -22.61 43.61 -2.56
C GLU A 165 -21.99 42.23 -2.77
N ALA A 166 -21.56 41.99 -4.01
CA ALA A 166 -20.80 40.77 -4.29
C ALA A 166 -19.46 40.79 -3.55
N ILE A 167 -19.13 39.70 -2.88
CA ILE A 167 -17.80 39.55 -2.27
C ILE A 167 -16.73 39.46 -3.35
N ALA A 168 -15.57 40.05 -3.08
CA ALA A 168 -14.39 39.77 -3.89
C ALA A 168 -14.08 38.26 -3.81
N THR A 169 -13.72 37.67 -4.94
CA THR A 169 -13.40 36.23 -5.01
C THR A 169 -12.41 35.84 -3.93
N GLN A 170 -12.83 34.94 -3.06
CA GLN A 170 -11.96 34.31 -2.07
C GLN A 170 -11.43 33.00 -2.65
N THR A 171 -10.13 32.87 -2.80
CA THR A 171 -9.49 31.64 -3.26
C THR A 171 -8.89 30.91 -2.08
N LEU A 172 -9.29 29.67 -1.87
CA LEU A 172 -8.77 28.77 -0.87
C LEU A 172 -7.84 27.77 -1.56
N THR A 173 -6.62 27.62 -1.09
CA THR A 173 -5.60 26.77 -1.71
C THR A 173 -5.20 25.63 -0.78
N CYS A 174 -5.13 24.43 -1.36
CA CYS A 174 -4.71 23.21 -0.69
C CYS A 174 -3.88 22.39 -1.68
N THR A 175 -2.64 22.05 -1.33
CA THR A 175 -1.80 21.19 -2.18
C THR A 175 -2.36 19.78 -2.18
N ASP A 176 -2.09 19.02 -3.27
CA ASP A 176 -2.49 17.63 -3.49
C ASP A 176 -4.00 17.37 -3.53
N ALA A 177 -4.82 18.41 -3.37
CA ALA A 177 -6.26 18.30 -3.46
C ALA A 177 -6.73 18.25 -4.93
N ILE A 178 -7.58 17.26 -5.27
CA ILE A 178 -8.26 17.17 -6.57
C ILE A 178 -9.71 17.62 -6.53
N SER A 179 -10.31 17.64 -5.33
CA SER A 179 -11.70 18.05 -5.14
C SER A 179 -11.93 18.67 -3.76
N PHE A 180 -13.01 19.46 -3.66
CA PHE A 180 -13.40 20.11 -2.41
C PHE A 180 -14.89 19.97 -2.19
N THR A 181 -15.27 19.86 -0.90
CA THR A 181 -16.66 19.95 -0.45
C THR A 181 -16.79 21.01 0.63
N VAL A 182 -17.99 21.56 0.81
CA VAL A 182 -18.27 22.56 1.86
C VAL A 182 -19.48 22.17 2.67
N SER A 183 -19.43 22.41 3.96
CA SER A 183 -20.56 22.18 4.88
C SER A 183 -20.72 23.37 5.84
N PRO A 184 -21.92 23.99 5.90
CA PRO A 184 -23.12 23.73 5.09
C PRO A 184 -22.94 24.08 3.60
N SER A 185 -23.79 23.52 2.75
CA SER A 185 -23.84 23.85 1.32
C SER A 185 -25.29 24.22 0.92
N PRO A 186 -25.54 25.46 0.48
CA PRO A 186 -24.58 26.57 0.34
C PRO A 186 -24.09 27.07 1.71
N ILE A 187 -22.95 27.77 1.74
CA ILE A 187 -22.42 28.41 2.97
C ILE A 187 -23.47 29.32 3.57
N VAL A 188 -24.05 30.14 2.75
CA VAL A 188 -25.22 30.99 3.00
C VAL A 188 -25.92 31.26 1.67
N ALA A 189 -27.21 31.54 1.68
CA ALA A 189 -27.97 31.79 0.44
C ALA A 189 -27.35 32.95 -0.34
N GLY A 190 -27.19 32.75 -1.67
CA GLY A 190 -26.57 33.68 -2.60
C GLY A 190 -25.05 33.60 -2.72
N ILE A 191 -24.40 32.80 -1.88
CA ILE A 191 -22.95 32.51 -2.01
C ILE A 191 -22.74 31.21 -2.78
N THR A 192 -21.85 31.27 -3.75
CA THR A 192 -21.46 30.17 -4.60
C THR A 192 -20.07 29.65 -4.22
N PHE A 193 -19.98 28.35 -4.04
CA PHE A 193 -18.73 27.62 -3.85
C PHE A 193 -18.39 26.86 -5.13
N THR A 194 -17.19 27.09 -5.67
CA THR A 194 -16.72 26.43 -6.90
C THR A 194 -15.44 25.65 -6.61
N THR A 195 -15.42 24.38 -6.94
CA THR A 195 -14.28 23.47 -6.73
C THR A 195 -13.40 23.40 -7.99
N GLY A 196 -12.11 23.26 -7.79
CA GLY A 196 -11.08 23.04 -8.81
C GLY A 196 -10.00 22.10 -8.30
N VAL A 197 -8.94 21.90 -9.06
CA VAL A 197 -7.75 21.16 -8.62
C VAL A 197 -6.83 22.13 -7.89
N GLY A 198 -6.38 21.73 -6.69
CA GLY A 198 -5.49 22.55 -5.85
C GLY A 198 -6.11 23.79 -5.23
N SER A 199 -7.32 24.18 -5.63
CA SER A 199 -8.00 25.34 -5.08
C SER A 199 -9.51 25.29 -5.28
N CYS A 200 -10.22 26.03 -4.44
CA CYS A 200 -11.64 26.32 -4.59
C CYS A 200 -11.90 27.81 -4.39
N THR A 201 -13.03 28.30 -4.86
CA THR A 201 -13.38 29.72 -4.79
C THR A 201 -14.75 29.94 -4.18
N ILE A 202 -14.89 31.05 -3.48
CA ILE A 202 -16.13 31.54 -2.88
C ILE A 202 -16.44 32.90 -3.49
N THR A 203 -17.64 33.03 -4.07
CA THR A 203 -18.12 34.26 -4.76
C THR A 203 -19.61 34.45 -4.51
N GLY A 204 -20.13 35.58 -4.95
CA GLY A 204 -21.57 35.86 -4.93
C GLY A 204 -21.98 36.99 -3.98
N THR A 205 -23.28 37.22 -3.87
CA THR A 205 -23.90 38.19 -2.96
C THR A 205 -24.85 37.45 -2.03
N GLN A 206 -24.60 37.50 -0.75
CA GLN A 206 -25.48 36.83 0.23
C GLN A 206 -26.88 37.48 0.21
N THR A 207 -27.92 36.68 0.48
CA THR A 207 -29.32 37.10 0.49
C THR A 207 -30.05 36.69 1.76
N ALA A 208 -29.38 36.05 2.69
CA ALA A 208 -30.01 35.54 3.92
C ALA A 208 -30.02 36.55 5.06
N HIS A 209 -28.99 37.40 5.16
CA HIS A 209 -28.85 38.34 6.27
C HIS A 209 -29.24 39.77 5.85
N THR A 210 -29.90 40.46 6.77
CA THR A 210 -30.28 41.89 6.64
C THR A 210 -29.61 42.78 7.71
N SER A 211 -28.79 42.14 8.57
CA SER A 211 -27.99 42.79 9.62
C SER A 211 -26.65 42.05 9.78
N ALA A 212 -25.72 42.64 10.49
CA ALA A 212 -24.41 42.04 10.74
C ALA A 212 -24.54 40.61 11.27
N ALA A 213 -23.81 39.67 10.64
CA ALA A 213 -23.83 38.26 10.98
C ALA A 213 -22.47 37.62 10.66
N THR A 214 -22.24 36.44 11.18
CA THR A 214 -21.05 35.63 10.83
C THR A 214 -21.50 34.20 10.50
N ASP A 215 -21.12 33.72 9.32
CA ASP A 215 -21.34 32.35 8.90
C ASP A 215 -20.03 31.57 9.04
N SER A 216 -20.12 30.44 9.73
CA SER A 216 -19.03 29.49 9.90
C SER A 216 -19.29 28.26 9.04
N PHE A 217 -18.26 27.76 8.39
CA PHE A 217 -18.35 26.59 7.51
C PHE A 217 -17.03 25.81 7.53
N THR A 218 -17.09 24.57 7.08
CA THR A 218 -15.92 23.72 6.94
C THR A 218 -15.75 23.34 5.46
N VAL A 219 -14.54 23.51 4.95
CA VAL A 219 -14.16 23.00 3.63
C VAL A 219 -13.30 21.77 3.83
N THR A 220 -13.64 20.68 3.14
CA THR A 220 -12.88 19.44 3.11
C THR A 220 -12.26 19.25 1.74
N ALA A 221 -10.94 19.15 1.69
CA ALA A 221 -10.16 18.82 0.52
C ALA A 221 -9.98 17.30 0.46
N THR A 222 -9.98 16.73 -0.75
CA THR A 222 -9.77 15.30 -0.99
C THR A 222 -8.73 15.14 -2.10
N ASP A 223 -7.74 14.26 -1.91
CA ASP A 223 -6.72 13.91 -2.91
C ASP A 223 -7.20 12.82 -3.88
N ALA A 224 -6.28 12.35 -4.74
CA ALA A 224 -6.55 11.31 -5.72
C ALA A 224 -6.74 9.92 -5.08
N GLU A 225 -6.18 9.70 -3.91
CA GLU A 225 -6.20 8.46 -3.14
C GLU A 225 -7.40 8.38 -2.18
N GLY A 226 -8.16 9.48 -2.04
CA GLY A 226 -9.32 9.57 -1.16
C GLY A 226 -8.99 10.00 0.27
N GLN A 227 -7.77 10.44 0.56
CA GLN A 227 -7.41 11.04 1.83
C GLN A 227 -8.02 12.44 1.93
N THR A 228 -8.33 12.90 3.12
CA THR A 228 -9.05 14.15 3.31
C THR A 228 -8.43 15.02 4.39
N SER A 229 -8.45 16.32 4.15
CA SER A 229 -8.06 17.34 5.13
C SER A 229 -9.11 18.42 5.19
N SER A 230 -9.47 18.87 6.39
CA SER A 230 -10.55 19.83 6.59
C SER A 230 -10.06 21.15 7.18
N ARG A 231 -10.71 22.25 6.78
CA ARG A 231 -10.41 23.59 7.24
C ARG A 231 -11.69 24.32 7.70
N ALA A 232 -11.72 24.73 8.96
CA ALA A 232 -12.78 25.55 9.50
C ALA A 232 -12.54 27.03 9.16
N LEU A 233 -13.55 27.67 8.58
CA LEU A 233 -13.49 29.03 8.07
C LEU A 233 -14.75 29.81 8.48
N SER A 234 -14.68 31.13 8.37
CA SER A 234 -15.85 32.00 8.59
C SER A 234 -15.80 33.23 7.68
N ILE A 235 -16.98 33.77 7.40
CA ILE A 235 -17.22 35.05 6.74
C ILE A 235 -18.08 35.92 7.64
N THR A 236 -17.68 37.18 7.81
CA THR A 236 -18.48 38.17 8.54
C THR A 236 -19.12 39.15 7.56
N TRP A 237 -20.39 39.41 7.74
CA TRP A 237 -21.18 40.34 6.95
C TRP A 237 -21.38 41.65 7.70
N SER A 238 -21.14 42.77 7.03
CA SER A 238 -21.40 44.11 7.55
C SER A 238 -22.47 44.80 6.73
N PHE A 239 -23.27 45.58 7.37
CA PHE A 239 -24.32 46.39 6.75
C PHE A 239 -24.14 47.85 7.15
N THR A 240 -23.98 48.71 6.19
CA THR A 240 -23.97 50.17 6.44
C THR A 240 -25.39 50.61 6.71
N ILE A 241 -25.66 51.06 7.89
CA ILE A 241 -26.93 51.74 8.18
C ILE A 241 -26.86 53.11 7.47
N GLY A 242 -27.45 53.17 6.29
CA GLY A 242 -27.66 54.43 5.60
C GLY A 242 -28.66 55.28 6.39
N GLY A 243 -28.16 56.15 7.20
CA GLY A 243 -28.97 57.02 8.05
C GLY A 243 -28.21 58.27 8.47
N GLY A 244 -27.90 59.13 7.50
CA GLY A 244 -27.70 60.53 7.79
C GLY A 244 -29.04 61.18 8.16
N VAL A 245 -29.50 61.03 9.39
CA VAL A 245 -30.52 61.97 9.91
C VAL A 245 -29.79 63.22 10.26
N GLN A 246 -29.81 64.21 9.36
CA GLN A 246 -29.64 65.60 9.77
C GLN A 246 -30.90 66.00 10.49
N LEU A 247 -30.81 66.10 11.82
CA LEU A 247 -31.76 66.89 12.60
C LEU A 247 -31.35 68.34 12.49
N ASN A 248 -32.14 69.10 11.77
CA ASN A 248 -32.14 70.56 11.87
C ASN A 248 -32.81 70.97 13.17
#